data_2f37ddbc612d6f5944b6bc8f23d28ec6
#
_entry.id   2f37ddbc612d6f5944b6bc8f23d28ec6
#
_cell.length_a   1.000
_cell.length_b   1.000
_cell.length_c   1.000
_cell.angle_alpha   90.00
_cell.angle_beta   90.00
_cell.angle_gamma   90.00
#
_symmetry.space_group_name_H-M   'P 1'
#
loop_
_entity.id
_entity.type
_entity.pdbx_description
1 polymer ?
#
loop_
_entity_poly.entity_id
_entity_poly.type
_entity_poly.pdbx_seq_one_letter_code
_entity_poly.pdbx_strand_id
1 'polypeptide(L)'
;MDVAQAIHTKRAVRQFDASPLSEEHVHRILNAGRRAQSSKNTQPWHFIAIRDRSLLQGLSRLGTYASHLAGAALGVAILTPDPSERPSVLFDAGQAAAYMQLAAWELGVASCLATIYQPEPARHLLGFPADLHLRYAVSFGYPANPKELTEPPKTGGRRPLAEIVRFDRWSALTPEER
;
A
#
# COMPACT_ATOMS: atom_id res chain seq x y z
N MET A 1 0.82 -0.26 -19.91
CA MET A 1 1.98 0.39 -19.23
C MET A 1 3.04 -0.68 -19.01
N ASP A 2 4.31 -0.40 -19.24
CA ASP A 2 5.37 -1.34 -18.86
C ASP A 2 5.74 -1.18 -17.36
N VAL A 3 6.49 -2.16 -16.82
CA VAL A 3 6.85 -2.19 -15.39
C VAL A 3 7.73 -1.00 -15.00
N ALA A 4 8.69 -0.61 -15.84
CA ALA A 4 9.59 0.51 -15.56
C ALA A 4 8.80 1.82 -15.48
N GLN A 5 7.87 2.03 -16.40
CA GLN A 5 6.98 3.18 -16.41
C GLN A 5 6.09 3.21 -15.16
N ALA A 6 5.50 2.06 -14.77
CA ALA A 6 4.68 1.97 -13.57
C ALA A 6 5.47 2.34 -12.30
N ILE A 7 6.68 1.81 -12.13
CA ILE A 7 7.57 2.12 -11.00
C ILE A 7 7.96 3.60 -10.99
N HIS A 8 8.26 4.17 -12.16
CA HIS A 8 8.70 5.56 -12.28
C HIS A 8 7.57 6.55 -11.97
N THR A 9 6.35 6.26 -12.42
CA THR A 9 5.22 7.21 -12.34
C THR A 9 4.34 7.02 -11.12
N LYS A 10 4.25 5.79 -10.56
CA LYS A 10 3.38 5.48 -9.41
C LYS A 10 3.73 6.35 -8.20
N ARG A 11 2.71 6.97 -7.63
CA ARG A 11 2.81 7.76 -6.41
C ARG A 11 1.62 7.54 -5.47
N ALA A 12 1.73 8.04 -4.24
CA ALA A 12 0.64 8.01 -3.28
C ALA A 12 -0.39 9.11 -3.62
N VAL A 13 -1.63 8.71 -3.87
CA VAL A 13 -2.77 9.60 -4.06
C VAL A 13 -3.76 9.37 -2.93
N ARG A 14 -4.26 10.44 -2.34
CA ARG A 14 -5.09 10.40 -1.12
C ARG A 14 -6.49 10.95 -1.31
N GLN A 15 -6.78 11.54 -2.46
CA GLN A 15 -8.09 12.08 -2.81
C GLN A 15 -8.66 11.27 -3.98
N PHE A 16 -9.82 10.70 -3.75
CA PHE A 16 -10.50 9.85 -4.71
C PHE A 16 -11.85 10.46 -5.07
N ASP A 17 -12.30 10.18 -6.29
CA ASP A 17 -13.68 10.46 -6.67
C ASP A 17 -14.64 9.42 -6.04
N ALA A 18 -15.94 9.63 -6.24
CA ALA A 18 -16.95 8.77 -5.63
C ALA A 18 -17.26 7.50 -6.44
N SER A 19 -16.59 7.31 -7.59
CA SER A 19 -16.87 6.20 -8.50
C SER A 19 -16.44 4.86 -7.88
N PRO A 20 -17.27 3.83 -7.92
CA PRO A 20 -16.89 2.50 -7.47
C PRO A 20 -15.87 1.89 -8.45
N LEU A 21 -15.00 1.03 -7.94
CA LEU A 21 -14.14 0.20 -8.79
C LEU A 21 -14.97 -0.96 -9.38
N SER A 22 -14.70 -1.31 -10.64
CA SER A 22 -15.28 -2.51 -11.24
C SER A 22 -14.82 -3.78 -10.54
N GLU A 23 -15.61 -4.84 -10.59
CA GLU A 23 -15.24 -6.15 -10.06
C GLU A 23 -13.94 -6.67 -10.69
N GLU A 24 -13.74 -6.43 -11.98
CA GLU A 24 -12.52 -6.78 -12.69
C GLU A 24 -11.31 -6.07 -12.08
N HIS A 25 -11.39 -4.75 -11.86
CA HIS A 25 -10.28 -3.98 -11.25
C HIS A 25 -9.97 -4.50 -9.84
N VAL A 26 -11.00 -4.72 -9.02
CA VAL A 26 -10.82 -5.26 -7.66
C VAL A 26 -10.13 -6.63 -7.71
N HIS A 27 -10.59 -7.53 -8.57
CA HIS A 27 -10.01 -8.86 -8.73
C HIS A 27 -8.55 -8.80 -9.19
N ARG A 28 -8.22 -7.95 -10.18
CA ARG A 28 -6.83 -7.78 -10.67
C ARG A 28 -5.91 -7.25 -9.57
N ILE A 29 -6.37 -6.27 -8.79
CA ILE A 29 -5.61 -5.70 -7.67
C ILE A 29 -5.33 -6.76 -6.60
N LEU A 30 -6.36 -7.47 -6.14
CA LEU A 30 -6.20 -8.50 -5.11
C LEU A 30 -5.34 -9.68 -5.59
N ASN A 31 -5.52 -10.10 -6.85
CA ASN A 31 -4.73 -11.18 -7.44
C ASN A 31 -3.24 -10.78 -7.59
N ALA A 32 -2.92 -9.52 -7.85
CA ALA A 32 -1.56 -9.04 -7.86
C ALA A 32 -0.90 -9.19 -6.47
N GLY A 33 -1.60 -8.78 -5.39
CA GLY A 33 -1.12 -8.98 -4.02
C GLY A 33 -0.88 -10.46 -3.68
N ARG A 34 -1.80 -11.33 -4.09
CA ARG A 34 -1.65 -12.78 -3.90
C ARG A 34 -0.42 -13.38 -4.58
N ARG A 35 0.05 -12.76 -5.66
CA ARG A 35 1.22 -13.23 -6.44
C ARG A 35 2.56 -12.69 -5.93
N ALA A 36 2.58 -11.92 -4.87
CA ALA A 36 3.82 -11.43 -4.28
C ALA A 36 4.70 -12.59 -3.79
N GLN A 37 5.99 -12.35 -3.72
CA GLN A 37 6.93 -13.29 -3.13
C GLN A 37 6.83 -13.27 -1.60
N SER A 38 7.16 -14.38 -0.96
CA SER A 38 7.28 -14.47 0.49
C SER A 38 8.39 -15.44 0.90
N SER A 39 8.92 -15.23 2.10
CA SER A 39 9.93 -16.10 2.68
C SER A 39 9.45 -17.57 2.67
N LYS A 40 10.24 -18.47 2.08
CA LYS A 40 9.91 -19.90 1.93
C LYS A 40 8.54 -20.18 1.29
N ASN A 41 8.01 -19.21 0.52
CA ASN A 41 6.67 -19.26 -0.08
C ASN A 41 5.54 -19.51 0.95
N THR A 42 5.69 -18.99 2.16
CA THR A 42 4.69 -19.19 3.24
C THR A 42 3.42 -18.38 3.04
N GLN A 43 3.45 -17.34 2.19
CA GLN A 43 2.29 -16.50 1.84
C GLN A 43 1.52 -16.05 3.10
N PRO A 44 2.16 -15.34 4.04
CA PRO A 44 1.67 -15.14 5.40
C PRO A 44 0.59 -14.06 5.50
N TRP A 45 0.02 -13.63 4.41
CA TRP A 45 -1.00 -12.58 4.34
C TRP A 45 -2.39 -13.13 4.15
N HIS A 46 -3.36 -12.46 4.78
CA HIS A 46 -4.77 -12.53 4.43
C HIS A 46 -5.22 -11.10 4.08
N PHE A 47 -6.18 -10.98 3.19
CA PHE A 47 -6.72 -9.69 2.76
C PHE A 47 -8.19 -9.57 3.14
N ILE A 48 -8.56 -8.45 3.80
CA ILE A 48 -9.97 -8.04 3.91
C ILE A 48 -10.17 -6.90 2.91
N ALA A 49 -10.98 -7.15 1.90
CA ALA A 49 -11.40 -6.16 0.93
C ALA A 49 -12.66 -5.44 1.44
N ILE A 50 -12.56 -4.14 1.67
CA ILE A 50 -13.56 -3.32 2.36
C ILE A 50 -14.14 -2.31 1.38
N ARG A 51 -15.46 -2.38 1.14
CA ARG A 51 -16.22 -1.41 0.35
C ARG A 51 -17.24 -0.66 1.20
N ASP A 52 -17.56 -1.19 2.37
CA ASP A 52 -18.49 -0.56 3.30
C ASP A 52 -17.93 0.77 3.80
N ARG A 53 -18.70 1.84 3.59
CA ARG A 53 -18.30 3.21 3.94
C ARG A 53 -18.10 3.41 5.44
N SER A 54 -18.90 2.74 6.27
CA SER A 54 -18.82 2.86 7.73
C SER A 54 -17.54 2.20 8.25
N LEU A 55 -17.17 1.04 7.69
CA LEU A 55 -15.92 0.35 8.02
C LEU A 55 -14.70 1.14 7.54
N LEU A 56 -14.73 1.72 6.33
CA LEU A 56 -13.66 2.58 5.83
C LEU A 56 -13.48 3.82 6.69
N GLN A 57 -14.58 4.46 7.11
CA GLN A 57 -14.54 5.58 8.05
C GLN A 57 -14.01 5.18 9.43
N GLY A 58 -14.44 4.04 9.94
CA GLY A 58 -13.92 3.50 11.19
C GLY A 58 -12.41 3.28 11.12
N LEU A 59 -11.95 2.57 10.09
CA LEU A 59 -10.54 2.25 9.90
C LEU A 59 -9.66 3.51 9.68
N SER A 60 -10.19 4.53 9.01
CA SER A 60 -9.49 5.80 8.77
C SER A 60 -9.08 6.55 10.03
N ARG A 61 -9.74 6.29 11.16
CA ARG A 61 -9.47 6.94 12.45
C ARG A 61 -8.42 6.19 13.29
N LEU A 62 -8.02 4.99 12.85
CA LEU A 62 -7.11 4.12 13.59
C LEU A 62 -5.64 4.29 13.22
N GLY A 63 -5.33 5.29 12.41
CA GLY A 63 -3.96 5.65 12.03
C GLY A 63 -3.82 7.17 11.81
N THR A 64 -2.68 7.74 12.22
CA THR A 64 -2.42 9.19 12.15
C THR A 64 -2.57 9.78 10.74
N TYR A 65 -2.20 9.02 9.71
CA TYR A 65 -2.25 9.43 8.31
C TYR A 65 -3.18 8.56 7.46
N ALA A 66 -4.17 7.90 8.09
CA ALA A 66 -5.06 6.95 7.47
C ALA A 66 -6.36 7.58 6.93
N SER A 67 -6.55 8.90 7.06
CA SER A 67 -7.79 9.61 6.71
C SER A 67 -8.26 9.38 5.27
N HIS A 68 -7.34 9.11 4.34
CA HIS A 68 -7.65 8.81 2.95
C HIS A 68 -8.46 7.52 2.75
N LEU A 69 -8.49 6.61 3.73
CA LEU A 69 -9.32 5.40 3.69
C LEU A 69 -10.82 5.75 3.66
N ALA A 70 -11.24 6.81 4.34
CA ALA A 70 -12.64 7.21 4.39
C ALA A 70 -13.23 7.56 3.01
N GLY A 71 -12.40 8.08 2.09
CA GLY A 71 -12.81 8.45 0.74
C GLY A 71 -12.56 7.37 -0.32
N ALA A 72 -11.98 6.23 0.05
CA ALA A 72 -11.61 5.19 -0.90
C ALA A 72 -12.84 4.45 -1.46
N ALA A 73 -12.75 4.00 -2.71
CA ALA A 73 -13.71 3.07 -3.30
C ALA A 73 -13.49 1.63 -2.79
N LEU A 74 -12.23 1.30 -2.42
CA LEU A 74 -11.84 0.03 -1.86
C LEU A 74 -10.72 0.25 -0.83
N GLY A 75 -10.87 -0.29 0.36
CA GLY A 75 -9.77 -0.49 1.31
C GLY A 75 -9.33 -1.96 1.29
N VAL A 76 -8.03 -2.22 1.38
CA VAL A 76 -7.52 -3.58 1.57
C VAL A 76 -6.70 -3.61 2.85
N ALA A 77 -7.24 -4.24 3.89
CA ALA A 77 -6.50 -4.52 5.12
C ALA A 77 -5.64 -5.77 4.90
N ILE A 78 -4.34 -5.66 5.22
CA ILE A 78 -3.37 -6.76 5.06
C ILE A 78 -3.08 -7.33 6.45
N LEU A 79 -3.60 -8.52 6.70
CA LEU A 79 -3.41 -9.24 7.95
C LEU A 79 -2.22 -10.18 7.84
N THR A 80 -1.46 -10.31 8.90
CA THR A 80 -0.32 -11.23 9.01
C THR A 80 -0.33 -11.91 10.38
N PRO A 81 0.39 -13.03 10.57
CA PRO A 81 0.79 -13.47 11.90
C PRO A 81 1.50 -12.36 12.68
N ASP A 82 1.69 -12.56 13.99
CA ASP A 82 2.36 -11.56 14.83
C ASP A 82 3.76 -11.19 14.30
N PRO A 83 3.97 -9.92 13.92
CA PRO A 83 5.26 -9.47 13.44
C PRO A 83 6.33 -9.38 14.54
N SER A 84 5.96 -9.41 15.83
CA SER A 84 6.93 -9.47 16.93
C SER A 84 7.60 -10.84 17.01
N GLU A 85 6.89 -11.91 16.66
CA GLU A 85 7.42 -13.27 16.60
C GLU A 85 8.12 -13.56 15.27
N ARG A 86 7.62 -12.96 14.18
CA ARG A 86 8.16 -13.17 12.84
C ARG A 86 8.24 -11.85 12.03
N PRO A 87 9.28 -11.03 12.25
CA PRO A 87 9.41 -9.71 11.59
C PRO A 87 9.36 -9.75 10.05
N SER A 88 9.81 -10.84 9.43
CA SER A 88 9.81 -10.99 7.96
C SER A 88 8.42 -10.91 7.34
N VAL A 89 7.33 -11.17 8.09
CA VAL A 89 5.97 -11.09 7.55
C VAL A 89 5.60 -9.67 7.12
N LEU A 90 6.18 -8.64 7.76
CA LEU A 90 5.95 -7.25 7.35
C LEU A 90 6.64 -6.92 6.01
N PHE A 91 7.82 -7.51 5.76
CA PHE A 91 8.48 -7.38 4.47
C PHE A 91 7.68 -8.07 3.36
N ASP A 92 7.19 -9.28 3.63
CA ASP A 92 6.33 -10.03 2.72
C ASP A 92 5.02 -9.26 2.42
N ALA A 93 4.35 -8.71 3.47
CA ALA A 93 3.16 -7.88 3.32
C ALA A 93 3.43 -6.59 2.52
N GLY A 94 4.62 -6.00 2.69
CA GLY A 94 5.07 -4.84 1.91
C GLY A 94 5.18 -5.16 0.42
N GLN A 95 5.68 -6.34 0.05
CA GLN A 95 5.71 -6.79 -1.34
C GLN A 95 4.30 -6.96 -1.91
N ALA A 96 3.38 -7.59 -1.15
CA ALA A 96 1.99 -7.73 -1.56
C ALA A 96 1.32 -6.36 -1.78
N ALA A 97 1.53 -5.40 -0.87
CA ALA A 97 1.03 -4.04 -1.01
C ALA A 97 1.60 -3.35 -2.27
N ALA A 98 2.90 -3.48 -2.53
CA ALA A 98 3.54 -2.89 -3.71
C ALA A 98 2.98 -3.47 -5.02
N TYR A 99 2.77 -4.78 -5.10
CA TYR A 99 2.20 -5.43 -6.28
C TYR A 99 0.76 -4.97 -6.53
N MET A 100 -0.06 -4.91 -5.48
CA MET A 100 -1.43 -4.37 -5.59
C MET A 100 -1.43 -2.92 -6.10
N GLN A 101 -0.53 -2.08 -5.58
CA GLN A 101 -0.46 -0.68 -5.95
C GLN A 101 0.04 -0.47 -7.40
N LEU A 102 0.97 -1.29 -7.88
CA LEU A 102 1.44 -1.22 -9.27
C LEU A 102 0.36 -1.71 -10.25
N ALA A 103 -0.33 -2.81 -9.92
CA ALA A 103 -1.44 -3.30 -10.71
C ALA A 103 -2.60 -2.29 -10.77
N ALA A 104 -2.92 -1.65 -9.65
CA ALA A 104 -3.92 -0.57 -9.61
C ALA A 104 -3.52 0.60 -10.52
N TRP A 105 -2.26 1.03 -10.45
CA TRP A 105 -1.74 2.14 -11.24
C TRP A 105 -1.85 1.90 -12.75
N GLU A 106 -1.57 0.67 -13.21
CA GLU A 106 -1.78 0.27 -14.60
C GLU A 106 -3.22 0.41 -15.04
N LEU A 107 -4.19 0.20 -14.13
CA LEU A 107 -5.63 0.32 -14.38
C LEU A 107 -6.17 1.74 -14.28
N GLY A 108 -5.31 2.74 -14.05
CA GLY A 108 -5.75 4.11 -13.76
C GLY A 108 -6.35 4.26 -12.36
N VAL A 109 -6.14 3.30 -11.48
CA VAL A 109 -6.59 3.33 -10.09
C VAL A 109 -5.47 3.80 -9.20
N ALA A 110 -5.71 4.90 -8.51
CA ALA A 110 -4.79 5.48 -7.55
C ALA A 110 -4.83 4.73 -6.21
N SER A 111 -3.76 4.88 -5.41
CA SER A 111 -3.66 4.20 -4.11
C SER A 111 -2.79 4.95 -3.12
N CYS A 112 -3.03 4.68 -1.82
CA CYS A 112 -2.15 5.12 -0.74
C CYS A 112 -2.08 4.07 0.36
N LEU A 113 -0.88 3.85 0.92
CA LEU A 113 -0.67 3.00 2.09
C LEU A 113 -1.03 3.77 3.36
N ALA A 114 -1.71 3.10 4.30
CA ALA A 114 -2.00 3.57 5.64
C ALA A 114 -1.35 2.64 6.68
N THR A 115 -0.78 3.23 7.72
CA THR A 115 -0.37 2.49 8.91
C THR A 115 -1.49 2.56 9.95
N ILE A 116 -1.89 1.42 10.47
CA ILE A 116 -2.88 1.29 11.53
C ILE A 116 -2.13 1.16 12.86
N TYR A 117 -2.40 2.10 13.79
CA TYR A 117 -1.71 2.18 15.08
C TYR A 117 -2.53 1.61 16.24
N GLN A 118 -3.81 1.31 16.01
CA GLN A 118 -4.73 0.79 17.01
C GLN A 118 -5.21 -0.61 16.59
N PRO A 119 -4.40 -1.68 16.82
CA PRO A 119 -4.68 -3.01 16.29
C PRO A 119 -5.95 -3.64 16.92
N GLU A 120 -6.19 -3.46 18.22
CA GLU A 120 -7.37 -4.02 18.89
C GLU A 120 -8.69 -3.38 18.43
N PRO A 121 -8.83 -2.03 18.37
CA PRO A 121 -9.98 -1.41 17.72
C PRO A 121 -10.19 -1.87 16.28
N ALA A 122 -9.11 -2.04 15.50
CA ALA A 122 -9.20 -2.53 14.13
C ALA A 122 -9.69 -3.98 14.07
N ARG A 123 -9.24 -4.84 14.98
CA ARG A 123 -9.70 -6.23 15.10
C ARG A 123 -11.19 -6.31 15.40
N HIS A 124 -11.67 -5.53 16.36
CA HIS A 124 -13.10 -5.45 16.67
C HIS A 124 -13.92 -4.91 15.51
N LEU A 125 -13.42 -3.89 14.81
CA LEU A 125 -14.11 -3.29 13.67
C LEU A 125 -14.26 -4.26 12.49
N LEU A 126 -13.21 -5.02 12.19
CA LEU A 126 -13.16 -5.89 11.00
C LEU A 126 -13.41 -7.37 11.30
N GLY A 127 -13.47 -7.77 12.57
CA GLY A 127 -13.85 -9.12 13.00
C GLY A 127 -12.81 -10.21 12.70
N PHE A 128 -11.52 -9.88 12.55
CA PHE A 128 -10.49 -10.88 12.27
C PHE A 128 -10.01 -11.61 13.55
N PRO A 129 -9.48 -12.85 13.44
CA PRO A 129 -9.02 -13.66 14.56
C PRO A 129 -7.89 -13.01 15.38
N ALA A 130 -7.74 -13.40 16.64
CA ALA A 130 -6.78 -12.82 17.57
C ALA A 130 -5.30 -13.18 17.25
N ASP A 131 -5.07 -14.24 16.50
CA ASP A 131 -3.74 -14.68 16.02
C ASP A 131 -3.28 -13.93 14.76
N LEU A 132 -4.13 -13.04 14.23
CA LEU A 132 -3.77 -12.17 13.10
C LEU A 132 -3.63 -10.71 13.55
N HIS A 133 -2.72 -10.00 12.89
CA HIS A 133 -2.37 -8.61 13.16
C HIS A 133 -2.59 -7.74 11.94
N LEU A 134 -3.20 -6.57 12.13
CA LEU A 134 -3.35 -5.54 11.12
C LEU A 134 -2.37 -4.40 11.39
N ARG A 135 -1.35 -4.26 10.56
CA ARG A 135 -0.43 -3.13 10.61
C ARG A 135 -0.63 -2.16 9.45
N TYR A 136 -0.99 -2.68 8.28
CA TYR A 136 -1.10 -1.90 7.07
C TYR A 136 -2.41 -2.14 6.34
N ALA A 137 -2.96 -1.05 5.81
CA ALA A 137 -4.07 -1.08 4.87
C ALA A 137 -3.73 -0.21 3.65
N VAL A 138 -4.32 -0.51 2.51
CA VAL A 138 -4.16 0.27 1.29
C VAL A 138 -5.51 0.77 0.83
N SER A 139 -5.62 2.08 0.57
CA SER A 139 -6.79 2.66 -0.10
C SER A 139 -6.63 2.63 -1.60
N PHE A 140 -7.70 2.38 -2.33
CA PHE A 140 -7.79 2.39 -3.78
C PHE A 140 -9.02 3.17 -4.23
N GLY A 141 -8.90 3.90 -5.34
CA GLY A 141 -9.99 4.64 -5.97
C GLY A 141 -9.50 5.36 -7.21
N TYR A 142 -10.40 5.82 -8.05
CA TYR A 142 -10.01 6.73 -9.11
C TYR A 142 -9.61 8.07 -8.51
N PRO A 143 -8.53 8.72 -8.98
CA PRO A 143 -8.08 9.97 -8.39
C PRO A 143 -9.11 11.08 -8.64
N ALA A 144 -9.38 11.90 -7.63
CA ALA A 144 -10.26 13.08 -7.78
C ALA A 144 -9.73 14.07 -8.84
N ASN A 145 -8.41 14.12 -9.02
CA ASN A 145 -7.76 14.82 -10.11
C ASN A 145 -7.03 13.81 -11.02
N PRO A 146 -7.56 13.52 -12.24
CA PRO A 146 -6.94 12.57 -13.16
C PRO A 146 -5.50 12.91 -13.58
N LYS A 147 -5.10 14.18 -13.50
CA LYS A 147 -3.73 14.62 -13.78
C LYS A 147 -2.70 14.03 -12.82
N GLU A 148 -3.14 13.58 -11.65
CA GLU A 148 -2.26 12.88 -10.71
C GLU A 148 -1.70 11.56 -11.25
N LEU A 149 -2.30 10.98 -12.27
CA LEU A 149 -1.79 9.79 -12.95
C LEU A 149 -0.72 10.08 -14.01
N THR A 150 -0.71 11.30 -14.56
CA THR A 150 0.07 11.64 -15.77
C THR A 150 1.12 12.72 -15.53
N GLU A 151 0.83 13.69 -14.67
CA GLU A 151 1.75 14.79 -14.39
C GLU A 151 2.73 14.42 -13.26
N PRO A 152 4.00 14.84 -13.34
CA PRO A 152 4.94 14.65 -12.25
C PRO A 152 4.47 15.40 -10.99
N PRO A 153 4.84 14.93 -9.78
CA PRO A 153 4.51 15.64 -8.55
C PRO A 153 5.16 17.02 -8.53
N LYS A 154 4.43 18.02 -8.04
CA LYS A 154 4.92 19.41 -7.96
C LYS A 154 6.06 19.58 -6.95
N THR A 155 6.12 18.70 -5.96
CA THR A 155 7.13 18.72 -4.89
C THR A 155 7.59 17.29 -4.59
N GLY A 156 8.76 17.17 -3.99
CA GLY A 156 9.38 15.89 -3.69
C GLY A 156 10.25 15.41 -4.84
N GLY A 157 10.67 14.18 -4.75
CA GLY A 157 11.57 13.54 -5.72
C GLY A 157 12.22 12.32 -5.10
N ARG A 158 13.18 11.77 -5.80
CA ARG A 158 14.03 10.71 -5.26
C ARG A 158 15.42 11.26 -5.07
N ARG A 159 16.06 10.89 -3.98
CA ARG A 159 17.48 11.20 -3.79
C ARG A 159 18.29 10.60 -4.94
N PRO A 160 19.40 11.25 -5.34
CA PRO A 160 20.34 10.68 -6.30
C PRO A 160 20.77 9.28 -5.88
N LEU A 161 20.98 8.40 -6.86
CA LEU A 161 21.36 7.01 -6.59
C LEU A 161 22.68 6.93 -5.79
N ALA A 162 23.63 7.80 -6.10
CA ALA A 162 24.91 7.89 -5.41
C ALA A 162 24.80 8.18 -3.90
N GLU A 163 23.73 8.83 -3.46
CA GLU A 163 23.51 9.09 -2.03
C GLU A 163 23.05 7.86 -1.25
N ILE A 164 22.43 6.88 -1.93
CA ILE A 164 21.76 5.74 -1.27
C ILE A 164 22.40 4.39 -1.60
N VAL A 165 23.29 4.33 -2.58
CA VAL A 165 23.99 3.10 -2.97
C VAL A 165 25.44 3.17 -2.58
N ARG A 166 25.95 2.07 -2.04
CA ARG A 166 27.36 1.81 -1.81
C ARG A 166 27.67 0.44 -2.39
N PHE A 167 28.79 0.32 -3.09
CA PHE A 167 29.23 -0.95 -3.64
C PHE A 167 30.11 -1.66 -2.61
N ASP A 168 29.91 -2.94 -2.50
CA ASP A 168 30.64 -3.91 -1.68
C ASP A 168 30.59 -3.62 -0.18
N ARG A 169 30.95 -2.39 0.27
CA ARG A 169 31.06 -2.01 1.67
C ARG A 169 30.46 -0.63 1.91
N TRP A 170 30.02 -0.38 3.14
CA TRP A 170 29.62 0.95 3.54
C TRP A 170 30.84 1.89 3.57
N SER A 171 30.74 3.02 2.89
CA SER A 171 31.67 4.15 2.95
C SER A 171 30.89 5.45 3.18
N ALA A 172 31.46 6.38 3.92
CA ALA A 172 30.87 7.72 4.04
C ALA A 172 30.93 8.42 2.67
N LEU A 173 29.91 9.24 2.38
CA LEU A 173 29.95 10.12 1.21
C LEU A 173 31.11 11.11 1.36
N THR A 174 31.89 11.28 0.30
CA THR A 174 32.85 12.37 0.19
C THR A 174 32.11 13.71 0.07
N PRO A 175 32.76 14.86 0.38
CA PRO A 175 32.15 16.17 0.20
C PRO A 175 31.63 16.42 -1.24
N GLU A 176 32.26 15.80 -2.23
CA GLU A 176 31.92 15.91 -3.66
C GLU A 176 30.69 15.08 -4.08
N GLU A 177 30.34 14.07 -3.28
CA GLU A 177 29.18 13.17 -3.49
C GLU A 177 27.92 13.62 -2.75
N ARG A 178 27.98 14.71 -1.97
CA ARG A 178 26.86 15.31 -1.22
C ARG A 178 26.21 16.44 -2.00
#